data_cc2d6f45f5c1ed5dcc09b8b781875ca2
#
_entry.id   cc2d6f45f5c1ed5dcc09b8b781875ca2
#
_cell.length_a   1.000
_cell.length_b   1.000
_cell.length_c   1.000
_cell.angle_alpha   90.00
_cell.angle_beta   90.00
_cell.angle_gamma   90.00
#
_symmetry.space_group_name_H-M   'P 1'
#
loop_
_entity.id
_entity.type
_entity.pdbx_description
1 polymer ?
#
loop_
_entity_poly.entity_id
_entity_poly.type
_entity_poly.pdbx_seq_one_letter_code
_entity_poly.pdbx_strand_id
1 'polypeptide(L)'
;NPLVAWVARELIRYGGAANLAETDELIGAESYVLQNVRDLETAESFLDMIERFKERVAWHGDSAEGNPSGGNKFRGLYNIVLKSIGAAMKRHPDVPLDFCIDYGESMNEPGYYFMDSPGNDLESIAGQVAAGCNLIFFVTGNGSITNFPFVPTLKVVTTTKRYEKLSQDMDINAGAYLDGISMDNLGAELFDHTLKISGGDRSLGEKANHSQTQIWRDWPQTSSVALESLANCPSIYGFGLKPELDEVPDVRIDMLRCRGKWVSDQVGLILPTSLCSGQVAKKIAERLNENGVGRSSGISRFTSLVHTEGCGVGGVGTEDIYTRSLISYLRHPLVHSALLLEHGCEKTHNDFMRNCIRDAGMDVDSFGWASVQMDGGISASMAFAENYFYKKA
;
A
#
# COMPACT_ATOMS: atom_id res chain seq x y z
N ASN A 1 -16.91 1.80 5.15
CA ASN A 1 -15.89 1.42 6.13
C ASN A 1 -16.24 0.07 6.80
N PRO A 2 -17.39 -0.17 7.47
CA PRO A 2 -17.72 -1.47 8.07
C PRO A 2 -17.70 -2.63 7.07
N LEU A 3 -17.97 -2.40 5.79
CA LEU A 3 -17.93 -3.44 4.76
C LEU A 3 -16.51 -4.00 4.55
N VAL A 4 -15.50 -3.12 4.46
CA VAL A 4 -14.10 -3.59 4.36
C VAL A 4 -13.61 -4.19 5.68
N ALA A 5 -14.11 -3.72 6.82
CA ALA A 5 -13.85 -4.32 8.12
C ALA A 5 -14.37 -5.77 8.21
N TRP A 6 -15.55 -6.03 7.65
CA TRP A 6 -16.12 -7.38 7.56
C TRP A 6 -15.19 -8.31 6.77
N VAL A 7 -14.71 -7.87 5.62
CA VAL A 7 -13.78 -8.66 4.78
C VAL A 7 -12.42 -8.85 5.46
N ALA A 8 -11.87 -7.80 6.07
CA ALA A 8 -10.62 -7.90 6.82
C ALA A 8 -10.69 -8.92 7.95
N ARG A 9 -11.82 -8.95 8.69
CA ARG A 9 -12.09 -9.96 9.72
C ARG A 9 -12.05 -11.38 9.15
N GLU A 10 -12.74 -11.62 8.02
CA GLU A 10 -12.74 -12.93 7.40
C GLU A 10 -11.34 -13.34 6.91
N LEU A 11 -10.58 -12.42 6.28
CA LEU A 11 -9.21 -12.71 5.88
C LEU A 11 -8.33 -13.13 7.07
N ILE A 12 -8.46 -12.43 8.21
CA ILE A 12 -7.69 -12.76 9.43
C ILE A 12 -8.13 -14.10 10.01
N ARG A 13 -9.42 -14.42 9.98
CA ARG A 13 -9.93 -15.75 10.39
C ARG A 13 -9.28 -16.90 9.62
N TYR A 14 -8.94 -16.67 8.36
CA TYR A 14 -8.25 -17.65 7.51
C TYR A 14 -6.71 -17.50 7.52
N GLY A 15 -6.15 -16.78 8.50
CA GLY A 15 -4.71 -16.65 8.70
C GLY A 15 -4.06 -15.60 7.78
N GLY A 16 -4.84 -14.69 7.22
CA GLY A 16 -4.34 -13.53 6.47
C GLY A 16 -3.97 -12.34 7.37
N ALA A 17 -3.55 -11.25 6.74
CA ALA A 17 -3.30 -9.98 7.39
C ALA A 17 -4.10 -8.85 6.74
N ALA A 18 -4.43 -7.83 7.51
CA ALA A 18 -5.02 -6.59 7.03
C ALA A 18 -4.25 -5.39 7.57
N ASN A 19 -4.12 -4.35 6.77
CA ASN A 19 -3.41 -3.13 7.14
C ASN A 19 -4.31 -1.91 6.99
N LEU A 20 -4.40 -1.09 8.02
CA LEU A 20 -5.00 0.23 8.01
C LEU A 20 -3.88 1.27 7.99
N ALA A 21 -4.01 2.29 7.17
CA ALA A 21 -3.05 3.38 7.05
C ALA A 21 -3.77 4.73 7.15
N GLU A 22 -3.06 5.83 6.91
CA GLU A 22 -3.56 7.21 6.98
C GLU A 22 -3.70 7.71 8.43
N THR A 23 -2.55 8.04 9.04
CA THR A 23 -2.45 8.40 10.46
C THR A 23 -3.30 9.61 10.83
N ASP A 24 -3.36 10.64 9.96
CA ASP A 24 -4.22 11.80 10.17
C ASP A 24 -5.72 11.43 10.19
N GLU A 25 -6.12 10.37 9.51
CA GLU A 25 -7.51 9.88 9.51
C GLU A 25 -7.88 9.09 10.77
N LEU A 26 -6.99 8.95 11.75
CA LEU A 26 -7.28 8.36 13.05
C LEU A 26 -7.19 9.37 14.19
N ILE A 27 -6.76 10.62 13.94
CA ILE A 27 -6.71 11.69 14.94
C ILE A 27 -8.12 12.00 15.42
N GLY A 28 -8.33 11.92 16.76
CA GLY A 28 -9.62 12.08 17.41
C GLY A 28 -10.46 10.81 17.49
N ALA A 29 -9.97 9.67 16.98
CA ALA A 29 -10.59 8.36 17.10
C ALA A 29 -9.77 7.40 17.98
N GLU A 30 -8.75 7.90 18.67
CA GLU A 30 -7.82 7.10 19.48
C GLU A 30 -8.55 6.20 20.48
N SER A 31 -9.55 6.77 21.18
CA SER A 31 -10.35 6.01 22.14
C SER A 31 -11.11 4.83 21.52
N TYR A 32 -11.53 4.95 20.27
CA TYR A 32 -12.19 3.87 19.55
C TYR A 32 -11.18 2.77 19.18
N VAL A 33 -10.00 3.15 18.70
CA VAL A 33 -8.95 2.20 18.32
C VAL A 33 -8.45 1.42 19.53
N LEU A 34 -8.25 2.11 20.65
CA LEU A 34 -7.73 1.54 21.90
C LEU A 34 -8.73 0.62 22.65
N GLN A 35 -9.98 0.54 22.23
CA GLN A 35 -10.93 -0.38 22.84
C GLN A 35 -10.56 -1.87 22.66
N ASN A 36 -9.83 -2.19 21.60
CA ASN A 36 -9.38 -3.55 21.33
C ASN A 36 -7.99 -3.53 20.67
N VAL A 37 -6.95 -3.70 21.48
CA VAL A 37 -5.54 -3.79 21.07
C VAL A 37 -4.92 -5.05 21.67
N ARG A 38 -3.89 -5.57 21.05
CA ARG A 38 -3.23 -6.80 21.49
C ARG A 38 -2.60 -6.67 22.87
N ASP A 39 -1.86 -5.59 23.11
CA ASP A 39 -1.12 -5.34 24.34
C ASP A 39 -0.83 -3.85 24.56
N LEU A 40 -0.17 -3.52 25.66
CA LEU A 40 0.19 -2.14 26.01
C LEU A 40 1.22 -1.56 25.03
N GLU A 41 2.20 -2.34 24.61
CA GLU A 41 3.24 -1.91 23.67
C GLU A 41 2.63 -1.47 22.33
N THR A 42 1.67 -2.22 21.81
CA THR A 42 0.92 -1.87 20.61
C THR A 42 0.10 -0.58 20.81
N ALA A 43 -0.51 -0.40 21.98
CA ALA A 43 -1.25 0.83 22.30
C ALA A 43 -0.32 2.06 22.36
N GLU A 44 0.84 1.92 22.99
CA GLU A 44 1.86 2.96 23.09
C GLU A 44 2.38 3.32 21.70
N SER A 45 2.74 2.34 20.88
CA SER A 45 3.21 2.56 19.51
C SER A 45 2.17 3.28 18.65
N PHE A 46 0.89 2.92 18.77
CA PHE A 46 -0.18 3.60 18.05
C PHE A 46 -0.28 5.07 18.44
N LEU A 47 -0.29 5.38 19.74
CA LEU A 47 -0.40 6.77 20.22
C LEU A 47 0.85 7.60 19.85
N ASP A 48 2.02 6.99 19.88
CA ASP A 48 3.26 7.62 19.48
C ASP A 48 3.23 8.03 17.99
N MET A 49 2.72 7.16 17.12
CA MET A 49 2.54 7.47 15.70
C MET A 49 1.56 8.64 15.49
N ILE A 50 0.44 8.66 16.21
CA ILE A 50 -0.52 9.76 16.16
C ILE A 50 0.13 11.09 16.57
N GLU A 51 0.90 11.10 17.66
CA GLU A 51 1.52 12.32 18.13
C GLU A 51 2.65 12.79 17.22
N ARG A 52 3.51 11.88 16.75
CA ARG A 52 4.52 12.17 15.73
C ARG A 52 3.89 12.84 14.49
N PHE A 53 2.73 12.35 14.07
CA PHE A 53 2.04 12.92 12.91
C PHE A 53 1.52 14.33 13.20
N LYS A 54 0.94 14.57 14.36
CA LYS A 54 0.51 15.91 14.80
C LYS A 54 1.68 16.90 14.85
N GLU A 55 2.82 16.48 15.37
CA GLU A 55 4.03 17.30 15.40
C GLU A 55 4.52 17.65 13.99
N ARG A 56 4.53 16.67 13.06
CA ARG A 56 4.88 16.91 11.66
C ARG A 56 4.01 18.00 11.03
N VAL A 57 2.70 17.92 11.23
CA VAL A 57 1.77 18.91 10.70
C VAL A 57 2.01 20.29 11.33
N ALA A 58 2.26 20.33 12.63
CA ALA A 58 2.53 21.57 13.36
C ALA A 58 3.81 22.29 12.91
N TRP A 59 4.83 21.56 12.43
CA TRP A 59 6.04 22.17 11.85
C TRP A 59 5.76 23.06 10.64
N HIS A 60 4.64 22.83 9.97
CA HIS A 60 4.19 23.62 8.83
C HIS A 60 3.22 24.73 9.22
N GLY A 61 2.94 24.92 10.52
CA GLY A 61 1.99 25.90 11.03
C GLY A 61 0.54 25.51 10.75
N ASP A 62 0.27 24.23 10.52
CA ASP A 62 -1.06 23.68 10.22
C ASP A 62 -1.54 22.72 11.33
N SER A 63 -2.71 22.14 11.13
CA SER A 63 -3.31 21.16 12.04
C SER A 63 -4.03 20.07 11.27
N ALA A 64 -4.41 18.99 11.95
CA ALA A 64 -5.20 17.90 11.36
C ALA A 64 -6.53 18.35 10.75
N GLU A 65 -7.03 19.54 11.09
CA GLU A 65 -8.25 20.14 10.51
C GLU A 65 -8.09 20.56 9.04
N GLY A 66 -6.88 20.49 8.46
CA GLY A 66 -6.65 20.53 7.03
C GLY A 66 -7.31 19.34 6.30
N ASN A 67 -7.44 18.20 6.97
CA ASN A 67 -8.27 17.08 6.58
C ASN A 67 -9.61 17.11 7.37
N PRO A 68 -10.80 16.94 6.81
CA PRO A 68 -11.14 16.64 5.39
C PRO A 68 -10.92 17.80 4.42
N SER A 69 -10.73 17.44 3.13
CA SER A 69 -10.62 18.43 2.05
C SER A 69 -11.86 19.32 1.92
N GLY A 70 -11.71 20.51 1.32
CA GLY A 70 -12.81 21.46 1.16
C GLY A 70 -14.04 20.89 0.46
N GLY A 71 -13.86 20.01 -0.54
CA GLY A 71 -14.98 19.33 -1.20
C GLY A 71 -15.73 18.35 -0.30
N ASN A 72 -15.07 17.71 0.65
CA ASN A 72 -15.69 16.85 1.66
C ASN A 72 -16.43 17.67 2.71
N LYS A 73 -15.84 18.78 3.19
CA LYS A 73 -16.50 19.71 4.12
C LYS A 73 -17.78 20.28 3.52
N PHE A 74 -17.72 20.70 2.26
CA PHE A 74 -18.90 21.21 1.54
C PHE A 74 -20.03 20.16 1.43
N ARG A 75 -19.70 18.86 1.43
CA ARG A 75 -20.67 17.76 1.35
C ARG A 75 -21.07 17.18 2.72
N GLY A 76 -20.72 17.85 3.81
CA GLY A 76 -21.21 17.51 5.15
C GLY A 76 -20.23 16.74 6.04
N LEU A 77 -19.02 16.49 5.60
CA LEU A 77 -17.96 15.94 6.45
C LEU A 77 -17.17 17.11 7.08
N TYR A 78 -17.66 17.62 8.20
CA TYR A 78 -17.30 18.96 8.70
C TYR A 78 -15.94 19.06 9.39
N ASN A 79 -15.47 17.99 10.03
CA ASN A 79 -14.22 18.02 10.79
C ASN A 79 -13.50 16.68 10.77
N ILE A 80 -12.25 16.69 11.25
CA ILE A 80 -11.40 15.51 11.27
C ILE A 80 -11.97 14.40 12.15
N VAL A 81 -12.54 14.67 13.30
CA VAL A 81 -13.05 13.65 14.23
C VAL A 81 -14.16 12.81 13.59
N LEU A 82 -15.08 13.42 12.85
CA LEU A 82 -16.13 12.70 12.12
C LEU A 82 -15.54 11.79 11.06
N LYS A 83 -14.50 12.25 10.35
CA LYS A 83 -13.79 11.44 9.35
C LYS A 83 -13.05 10.29 10.03
N SER A 84 -12.36 10.56 11.12
CA SER A 84 -11.51 9.61 11.86
C SER A 84 -12.32 8.48 12.51
N ILE A 85 -13.46 8.78 13.13
CA ILE A 85 -14.37 7.75 13.64
C ILE A 85 -14.82 6.84 12.49
N GLY A 86 -15.17 7.41 11.34
CA GLY A 86 -15.52 6.64 10.16
C GLY A 86 -14.36 5.77 9.68
N ALA A 87 -13.15 6.32 9.59
CA ALA A 87 -11.95 5.58 9.16
C ALA A 87 -11.58 4.46 10.13
N ALA A 88 -11.63 4.69 11.44
CA ALA A 88 -11.39 3.67 12.46
C ALA A 88 -12.33 2.46 12.32
N MET A 89 -13.55 2.66 11.82
CA MET A 89 -14.52 1.59 11.52
C MET A 89 -14.12 0.73 10.30
N LYS A 90 -12.98 0.97 9.65
CA LYS A 90 -12.36 0.03 8.69
C LYS A 90 -11.79 -1.21 9.41
N ARG A 91 -11.67 -1.16 10.75
CA ARG A 91 -11.36 -2.32 11.59
C ARG A 91 -12.62 -2.82 12.28
N HIS A 92 -12.86 -4.13 12.21
CA HIS A 92 -14.01 -4.75 12.90
C HIS A 92 -13.80 -4.70 14.42
N PRO A 93 -14.84 -4.41 15.24
CA PRO A 93 -14.70 -4.33 16.70
C PRO A 93 -14.14 -5.60 17.36
N ASP A 94 -14.43 -6.78 16.80
CA ASP A 94 -13.95 -8.06 17.32
C ASP A 94 -12.49 -8.37 16.95
N VAL A 95 -11.88 -7.56 16.10
CA VAL A 95 -10.48 -7.73 15.66
C VAL A 95 -9.61 -6.77 16.43
N PRO A 96 -8.64 -7.24 17.23
CA PRO A 96 -7.70 -6.35 17.90
C PRO A 96 -6.80 -5.63 16.88
N LEU A 97 -6.26 -4.49 17.24
CA LEU A 97 -5.08 -3.97 16.62
C LEU A 97 -3.88 -4.79 17.13
N ASP A 98 -3.27 -5.59 16.25
CA ASP A 98 -2.20 -6.51 16.64
C ASP A 98 -0.82 -5.88 16.54
N PHE A 99 -0.60 -5.01 15.55
CA PHE A 99 0.73 -4.47 15.24
C PHE A 99 0.65 -3.03 14.77
N CYS A 100 1.66 -2.25 15.15
CA CYS A 100 1.95 -0.94 14.56
C CYS A 100 3.28 -1.03 13.81
N ILE A 101 3.32 -0.49 12.60
CA ILE A 101 4.49 -0.53 11.73
C ILE A 101 4.79 0.84 11.13
N ASP A 102 6.05 1.12 10.90
CA ASP A 102 6.48 2.29 10.17
C ASP A 102 6.15 2.19 8.67
N TYR A 103 6.19 3.31 7.98
CA TYR A 103 5.88 3.39 6.55
C TYR A 103 6.70 2.41 5.72
N GLY A 104 6.03 1.50 5.02
CA GLY A 104 6.65 0.47 4.19
C GLY A 104 7.39 -0.63 4.94
N GLU A 105 7.27 -0.70 6.27
CA GLU A 105 7.78 -1.80 7.07
C GLU A 105 6.98 -3.08 6.82
N SER A 106 7.67 -4.22 6.73
CA SER A 106 7.06 -5.47 6.30
C SER A 106 6.12 -6.07 7.34
N MET A 107 4.93 -6.50 6.90
CA MET A 107 4.02 -7.33 7.68
C MET A 107 4.54 -8.79 7.67
N ASN A 108 4.92 -9.32 8.82
CA ASN A 108 5.56 -10.63 8.92
C ASN A 108 4.64 -11.73 9.48
N GLU A 109 3.54 -11.36 10.12
CA GLU A 109 2.62 -12.25 10.82
C GLU A 109 1.16 -11.99 10.38
N PRO A 110 0.26 -12.99 10.51
CA PRO A 110 -1.17 -12.76 10.38
C PRO A 110 -1.69 -11.82 11.47
N GLY A 111 -2.64 -10.96 11.13
CA GLY A 111 -3.27 -10.05 12.09
C GLY A 111 -3.66 -8.71 11.49
N TYR A 112 -4.09 -7.78 12.34
CA TYR A 112 -4.48 -6.44 11.94
C TYR A 112 -3.38 -5.43 12.27
N TYR A 113 -2.91 -4.76 11.25
CA TYR A 113 -1.84 -3.77 11.31
C TYR A 113 -2.37 -2.34 11.22
N PHE A 114 -1.68 -1.42 11.88
CA PHE A 114 -1.73 -0.01 11.59
C PHE A 114 -0.34 0.46 11.11
N MET A 115 -0.30 1.09 9.95
CA MET A 115 0.92 1.63 9.35
C MET A 115 0.92 3.15 9.39
N ASP A 116 1.97 3.76 9.93
CA ASP A 116 2.17 5.21 9.88
C ASP A 116 2.26 5.68 8.42
N SER A 117 1.37 6.58 8.01
CA SER A 117 1.38 7.16 6.67
C SER A 117 0.56 8.46 6.62
N PRO A 118 0.80 9.35 5.65
CA PRO A 118 -0.07 10.49 5.43
C PRO A 118 -1.40 10.04 4.81
N GLY A 119 -2.45 10.85 4.99
CA GLY A 119 -3.75 10.71 4.35
C GLY A 119 -3.77 11.18 2.90
N ASN A 120 -2.72 10.87 2.17
CA ASN A 120 -2.63 11.06 0.72
C ASN A 120 -2.77 9.71 0.03
N ASP A 121 -3.75 9.57 -0.83
CA ASP A 121 -4.12 8.31 -1.48
C ASP A 121 -2.90 7.58 -2.09
N LEU A 122 -2.07 8.29 -2.86
CA LEU A 122 -0.95 7.71 -3.59
C LEU A 122 0.18 7.29 -2.64
N GLU A 123 0.49 8.12 -1.66
CA GLU A 123 1.54 7.88 -0.67
C GLU A 123 1.16 6.74 0.27
N SER A 124 -0.08 6.75 0.76
CA SER A 124 -0.60 5.71 1.65
C SER A 124 -0.60 4.33 0.98
N ILE A 125 -1.12 4.22 -0.26
CA ILE A 125 -1.14 2.95 -1.00
C ILE A 125 0.29 2.48 -1.30
N ALA A 126 1.20 3.38 -1.68
CA ALA A 126 2.59 3.03 -1.94
C ALA A 126 3.26 2.41 -0.71
N GLY A 127 3.04 2.96 0.48
CA GLY A 127 3.52 2.40 1.74
C GLY A 127 2.91 1.04 2.06
N GLN A 128 1.60 0.88 1.89
CA GLN A 128 0.91 -0.39 2.14
C GLN A 128 1.41 -1.51 1.21
N VAL A 129 1.62 -1.21 -0.07
CA VAL A 129 2.20 -2.19 -1.01
C VAL A 129 3.65 -2.51 -0.63
N ALA A 130 4.44 -1.52 -0.23
CA ALA A 130 5.80 -1.75 0.27
C ALA A 130 5.79 -2.64 1.52
N ALA A 131 4.81 -2.48 2.41
CA ALA A 131 4.63 -3.31 3.59
C ALA A 131 4.21 -4.77 3.28
N GLY A 132 3.82 -5.06 2.03
CA GLY A 132 3.48 -6.40 1.57
C GLY A 132 2.01 -6.62 1.24
N CYS A 133 1.18 -5.58 1.25
CA CYS A 133 -0.20 -5.69 0.79
C CYS A 133 -0.25 -6.09 -0.68
N ASN A 134 -0.94 -7.16 -1.00
CA ASN A 134 -1.11 -7.70 -2.35
C ASN A 134 -2.50 -7.40 -2.95
N LEU A 135 -3.34 -6.69 -2.21
CA LEU A 135 -4.62 -6.14 -2.62
C LEU A 135 -4.95 -4.93 -1.76
N ILE A 136 -5.48 -3.88 -2.35
CA ILE A 136 -5.87 -2.65 -1.66
C ILE A 136 -7.39 -2.46 -1.74
N PHE A 137 -8.04 -2.19 -0.62
CA PHE A 137 -9.40 -1.66 -0.56
C PHE A 137 -9.34 -0.14 -0.42
N PHE A 138 -9.80 0.55 -1.44
CA PHE A 138 -9.87 2.00 -1.42
C PHE A 138 -11.31 2.49 -1.25
N VAL A 139 -11.63 2.99 -0.07
CA VAL A 139 -12.99 3.45 0.27
C VAL A 139 -13.12 4.93 0.01
N THR A 140 -14.05 5.32 -0.87
CA THR A 140 -14.23 6.71 -1.28
C THR A 140 -15.69 7.14 -1.24
N GLY A 141 -15.94 8.35 -0.74
CA GLY A 141 -17.27 8.99 -0.82
C GLY A 141 -17.53 9.65 -2.16
N ASN A 142 -16.51 10.23 -2.78
CA ASN A 142 -16.61 11.05 -4.00
C ASN A 142 -16.19 10.34 -5.28
N GLY A 143 -15.49 9.20 -5.20
CA GLY A 143 -15.09 8.42 -6.36
C GLY A 143 -13.66 8.74 -6.83
N SER A 144 -12.69 8.77 -5.93
CA SER A 144 -11.27 8.81 -6.32
C SER A 144 -10.89 7.58 -7.12
N ILE A 145 -10.12 7.77 -8.19
CA ILE A 145 -9.73 6.73 -9.14
C ILE A 145 -8.32 6.18 -8.91
N THR A 146 -7.78 6.39 -7.73
CA THR A 146 -6.45 5.92 -7.33
C THR A 146 -6.27 4.42 -7.60
N ASN A 147 -5.12 4.05 -8.14
CA ASN A 147 -4.74 2.66 -8.42
C ASN A 147 -3.21 2.51 -8.40
N PHE A 148 -2.73 1.34 -7.99
CA PHE A 148 -1.30 1.03 -7.95
C PHE A 148 -0.87 0.19 -9.18
N PRO A 149 0.37 0.35 -9.71
CA PRO A 149 0.76 -0.23 -10.99
C PRO A 149 0.71 -1.76 -11.10
N PHE A 150 0.91 -2.50 -10.03
CA PHE A 150 0.94 -3.98 -10.07
C PHE A 150 0.15 -4.66 -8.94
N VAL A 151 -0.39 -3.91 -8.00
CA VAL A 151 -1.28 -4.44 -6.97
C VAL A 151 -2.70 -3.93 -7.24
N PRO A 152 -3.70 -4.82 -7.37
CA PRO A 152 -5.06 -4.40 -7.64
C PRO A 152 -5.62 -3.54 -6.50
N THR A 153 -6.29 -2.47 -6.88
CA THR A 153 -6.99 -1.57 -5.96
C THR A 153 -8.49 -1.67 -6.22
N LEU A 154 -9.24 -2.26 -5.28
CA LEU A 154 -10.69 -2.33 -5.32
C LEU A 154 -11.29 -1.05 -4.76
N LYS A 155 -11.91 -0.27 -5.62
CA LYS A 155 -12.55 1.00 -5.24
C LYS A 155 -13.97 0.78 -4.78
N VAL A 156 -14.21 1.09 -3.51
CA VAL A 156 -15.48 0.92 -2.82
C VAL A 156 -16.14 2.27 -2.63
N VAL A 157 -17.22 2.55 -3.34
CA VAL A 157 -17.95 3.81 -3.23
C VAL A 157 -19.18 3.68 -2.32
N THR A 158 -19.47 4.74 -1.58
CA THR A 158 -20.37 4.67 -0.41
C THR A 158 -21.83 4.97 -0.69
N THR A 159 -22.20 5.34 -1.92
CA THR A 159 -23.60 5.57 -2.32
C THR A 159 -23.90 5.00 -3.69
N THR A 160 -25.06 4.36 -3.87
CA THR A 160 -25.51 3.78 -5.14
C THR A 160 -25.56 4.83 -6.25
N LYS A 161 -26.09 6.01 -5.99
CA LYS A 161 -26.11 7.11 -6.96
C LYS A 161 -24.72 7.47 -7.51
N ARG A 162 -23.68 7.42 -6.65
CA ARG A 162 -22.31 7.69 -7.07
C ARG A 162 -21.73 6.52 -7.84
N TYR A 163 -22.04 5.28 -7.41
CA TYR A 163 -21.64 4.06 -8.10
C TYR A 163 -22.16 4.03 -9.54
N GLU A 164 -23.46 4.27 -9.74
CA GLU A 164 -24.08 4.31 -11.06
C GLU A 164 -23.40 5.32 -11.99
N LYS A 165 -23.10 6.52 -11.45
CA LYS A 165 -22.42 7.57 -12.21
C LYS A 165 -20.98 7.22 -12.59
N LEU A 166 -20.27 6.44 -11.78
CA LEU A 166 -18.85 6.10 -11.90
C LEU A 166 -18.64 4.58 -12.08
N SER A 167 -19.61 3.89 -12.66
CA SER A 167 -19.62 2.43 -12.80
C SER A 167 -18.45 1.87 -13.61
N GLN A 168 -17.76 2.71 -14.40
CA GLN A 168 -16.57 2.32 -15.15
C GLN A 168 -15.28 2.38 -14.30
N ASP A 169 -15.33 3.07 -13.16
CA ASP A 169 -14.17 3.34 -12.33
C ASP A 169 -14.27 2.74 -10.93
N MET A 170 -15.50 2.42 -10.44
CA MET A 170 -15.75 1.92 -9.09
C MET A 170 -16.10 0.44 -9.13
N ASP A 171 -15.36 -0.37 -8.38
CA ASP A 171 -15.53 -1.83 -8.38
C ASP A 171 -16.73 -2.28 -7.54
N ILE A 172 -17.01 -1.60 -6.41
CA ILE A 172 -17.99 -2.05 -5.39
C ILE A 172 -18.95 -0.93 -5.00
N ASN A 173 -20.24 -1.26 -4.97
CA ASN A 173 -21.30 -0.41 -4.45
C ASN A 173 -21.58 -0.71 -2.96
N ALA A 174 -20.89 -0.06 -2.03
CA ALA A 174 -21.23 -0.15 -0.62
C ALA A 174 -22.52 0.62 -0.25
N GLY A 175 -22.99 1.49 -1.14
CA GLY A 175 -24.25 2.23 -0.97
C GLY A 175 -25.48 1.32 -0.95
N ALA A 176 -25.40 0.12 -1.50
CA ALA A 176 -26.47 -0.88 -1.50
C ALA A 176 -26.93 -1.25 -0.06
N TYR A 177 -26.08 -1.04 0.96
CA TYR A 177 -26.49 -1.12 2.36
C TYR A 177 -27.62 -0.15 2.71
N LEU A 178 -27.55 1.07 2.21
CA LEU A 178 -28.59 2.10 2.42
C LEU A 178 -29.87 1.76 1.62
N ASP A 179 -29.75 0.95 0.57
CA ASP A 179 -30.87 0.48 -0.27
C ASP A 179 -31.51 -0.81 0.30
N GLY A 180 -31.07 -1.26 1.48
CA GLY A 180 -31.70 -2.37 2.22
C GLY A 180 -30.98 -3.72 2.09
N ILE A 181 -29.82 -3.81 1.44
CA ILE A 181 -28.99 -5.03 1.45
C ILE A 181 -28.27 -5.15 2.79
N SER A 182 -28.33 -6.34 3.42
CA SER A 182 -27.65 -6.55 4.71
C SER A 182 -26.11 -6.45 4.59
N MET A 183 -25.45 -6.07 5.68
CA MET A 183 -23.99 -5.99 5.74
C MET A 183 -23.33 -7.34 5.48
N ASP A 184 -23.93 -8.43 5.98
CA ASP A 184 -23.41 -9.78 5.78
C ASP A 184 -23.47 -10.21 4.31
N ASN A 185 -24.56 -9.90 3.61
CA ASN A 185 -24.66 -10.21 2.19
C ASN A 185 -23.64 -9.42 1.35
N LEU A 186 -23.51 -8.12 1.63
CA LEU A 186 -22.49 -7.27 0.96
C LEU A 186 -21.07 -7.69 1.32
N GLY A 187 -20.84 -8.10 2.58
CA GLY A 187 -19.56 -8.61 3.04
C GLY A 187 -19.16 -9.88 2.30
N ALA A 188 -20.08 -10.84 2.20
CA ALA A 188 -19.86 -12.08 1.47
C ALA A 188 -19.61 -11.83 -0.04
N GLU A 189 -20.37 -10.92 -0.65
CA GLU A 189 -20.18 -10.53 -2.05
C GLU A 189 -18.80 -9.89 -2.27
N LEU A 190 -18.40 -8.95 -1.41
CA LEU A 190 -17.08 -8.33 -1.48
C LEU A 190 -15.96 -9.33 -1.24
N PHE A 191 -16.14 -10.26 -0.30
CA PHE A 191 -15.15 -11.31 -0.03
C PHE A 191 -14.96 -12.21 -1.26
N ASP A 192 -16.07 -12.67 -1.87
CA ASP A 192 -16.03 -13.47 -3.09
C ASP A 192 -15.35 -12.71 -4.26
N HIS A 193 -15.67 -11.42 -4.41
CA HIS A 193 -15.01 -10.56 -5.40
C HIS A 193 -13.51 -10.40 -5.11
N THR A 194 -13.13 -10.26 -3.84
CA THR A 194 -11.73 -10.21 -3.40
C THR A 194 -10.97 -11.48 -3.81
N LEU A 195 -11.57 -12.65 -3.62
CA LEU A 195 -10.97 -13.92 -4.02
C LEU A 195 -10.78 -14.02 -5.54
N LYS A 196 -11.75 -13.56 -6.33
CA LYS A 196 -11.66 -13.54 -7.81
C LYS A 196 -10.51 -12.64 -8.27
N ILE A 197 -10.40 -11.42 -7.73
CA ILE A 197 -9.29 -10.50 -8.05
C ILE A 197 -7.94 -11.09 -7.62
N SER A 198 -7.88 -11.67 -6.42
CA SER A 198 -6.66 -12.36 -5.95
C SER A 198 -6.31 -13.58 -6.80
N GLY A 199 -7.30 -14.18 -7.45
CA GLY A 199 -7.14 -15.29 -8.38
C GLY A 199 -6.71 -14.90 -9.79
N GLY A 200 -6.57 -13.58 -10.08
CA GLY A 200 -6.06 -13.08 -11.36
C GLY A 200 -7.07 -12.31 -12.19
N ASP A 201 -8.32 -12.15 -11.75
CA ASP A 201 -9.25 -11.22 -12.40
C ASP A 201 -8.72 -9.77 -12.26
N ARG A 202 -9.07 -8.91 -13.21
CA ARG A 202 -8.62 -7.51 -13.22
C ARG A 202 -9.67 -6.58 -12.62
N SER A 203 -9.21 -5.71 -11.70
CA SER A 203 -10.00 -4.57 -11.21
C SER A 203 -10.30 -3.57 -12.35
N LEU A 204 -11.27 -2.69 -12.14
CA LEU A 204 -11.60 -1.65 -13.12
C LEU A 204 -10.43 -0.68 -13.34
N GLY A 205 -9.66 -0.34 -12.30
CA GLY A 205 -8.47 0.48 -12.44
C GLY A 205 -7.38 -0.16 -13.30
N GLU A 206 -7.15 -1.47 -13.15
CA GLU A 206 -6.22 -2.21 -14.00
C GLU A 206 -6.68 -2.26 -15.46
N LYS A 207 -7.98 -2.44 -15.70
CA LYS A 207 -8.58 -2.41 -17.06
C LYS A 207 -8.45 -1.03 -17.71
N ALA A 208 -8.54 0.05 -16.93
CA ALA A 208 -8.37 1.41 -17.40
C ALA A 208 -6.92 1.80 -17.67
N ASN A 209 -5.93 0.95 -17.30
CA ASN A 209 -4.50 1.25 -17.35
C ASN A 209 -4.12 2.58 -16.65
N HIS A 210 -4.85 2.94 -15.63
CA HIS A 210 -4.59 4.13 -14.82
C HIS A 210 -3.91 3.73 -13.50
N SER A 211 -2.71 4.26 -13.28
CA SER A 211 -1.98 4.03 -12.03
C SER A 211 -0.95 5.11 -11.78
N GLN A 212 -0.78 5.48 -10.53
CA GLN A 212 0.24 6.43 -10.08
C GLN A 212 0.87 5.94 -8.78
N THR A 213 2.08 6.39 -8.51
CA THR A 213 2.80 6.10 -7.27
C THR A 213 3.49 7.36 -6.78
N GLN A 214 3.34 7.64 -5.51
CA GLN A 214 4.09 8.68 -4.82
C GLN A 214 4.60 8.09 -3.50
N ILE A 215 5.90 8.31 -3.19
CA ILE A 215 6.50 7.88 -1.94
C ILE A 215 6.44 9.03 -0.94
N TRP A 216 6.03 8.71 0.28
CA TRP A 216 5.96 9.68 1.36
C TRP A 216 7.32 10.28 1.69
N ARG A 217 7.34 11.58 1.95
CA ARG A 217 8.49 12.32 2.47
C ARG A 217 8.31 12.54 3.95
N ASP A 218 9.26 12.04 4.74
CA ASP A 218 9.27 12.28 6.18
C ASP A 218 9.86 13.64 6.53
N TRP A 219 9.47 14.13 7.69
CA TRP A 219 9.97 15.35 8.29
C TRP A 219 10.85 15.00 9.50
N PRO A 220 11.89 15.80 9.82
CA PRO A 220 12.68 15.57 11.03
C PRO A 220 11.80 15.63 12.28
N GLN A 221 11.89 14.63 13.12
CA GLN A 221 11.24 14.60 14.41
C GLN A 221 12.17 15.14 15.47
N THR A 222 11.66 16.01 16.36
CA THR A 222 12.46 16.68 17.40
C THR A 222 12.01 16.34 18.81
N SER A 223 10.88 15.66 18.98
CA SER A 223 10.36 15.30 20.29
C SER A 223 9.86 13.84 20.32
N SER A 224 9.72 13.32 21.53
CA SER A 224 9.09 12.04 21.81
C SER A 224 7.83 12.24 22.63
N VAL A 225 6.84 11.37 22.47
CA VAL A 225 5.61 11.39 23.26
C VAL A 225 5.88 10.85 24.68
N ALA A 226 5.39 11.56 25.69
CA ALA A 226 5.40 11.09 27.06
C ALA A 226 4.18 10.18 27.31
N LEU A 227 4.43 8.88 27.43
CA LEU A 227 3.36 7.87 27.57
C LEU A 227 3.07 7.50 29.04
N GLU A 228 3.52 8.31 30.02
CA GLU A 228 3.37 8.05 31.45
C GLU A 228 1.91 7.82 31.88
N SER A 229 0.95 8.45 31.22
CA SER A 229 -0.46 8.26 31.50
C SER A 229 -0.98 6.86 31.12
N LEU A 230 -0.35 6.21 30.13
CA LEU A 230 -0.71 4.87 29.69
C LEU A 230 -0.12 3.79 30.59
N ALA A 231 1.03 4.03 31.21
CA ALA A 231 1.65 3.08 32.15
C ALA A 231 0.75 2.75 33.35
N ASN A 232 -0.20 3.64 33.67
CA ASN A 232 -1.16 3.47 34.77
C ASN A 232 -2.54 3.00 34.29
N CYS A 233 -2.76 2.79 33.00
CA CYS A 233 -4.02 2.26 32.49
C CYS A 233 -4.09 0.74 32.72
N PRO A 234 -5.25 0.21 33.15
CA PRO A 234 -5.42 -1.23 33.22
C PRO A 234 -5.29 -1.81 31.81
N SER A 235 -4.50 -2.87 31.69
CA SER A 235 -4.32 -3.56 30.42
C SER A 235 -5.68 -4.04 29.88
N ILE A 236 -6.08 -3.53 28.73
CA ILE A 236 -7.29 -3.98 28.04
C ILE A 236 -6.87 -5.20 27.22
N TYR A 237 -7.12 -6.39 27.79
CA TYR A 237 -6.85 -7.62 27.06
C TYR A 237 -7.95 -7.82 26.01
N GLY A 238 -7.65 -7.51 24.76
CA GLY A 238 -8.47 -7.94 23.64
C GLY A 238 -8.31 -9.45 23.45
N PHE A 239 -9.42 -10.15 23.17
CA PHE A 239 -9.34 -11.52 22.70
C PHE A 239 -9.09 -11.50 21.19
N GLY A 240 -7.92 -11.98 20.77
CA GLY A 240 -7.63 -12.18 19.37
C GLY A 240 -8.63 -13.11 18.70
N LEU A 241 -9.05 -12.79 17.49
CA LEU A 241 -9.84 -13.70 16.67
C LEU A 241 -8.97 -14.92 16.34
N LYS A 242 -9.41 -16.11 16.76
CA LYS A 242 -8.69 -17.34 16.42
C LYS A 242 -8.99 -17.71 14.96
N PRO A 243 -7.96 -17.95 14.13
CA PRO A 243 -8.18 -18.48 12.79
C PRO A 243 -8.96 -19.80 12.83
N GLU A 244 -10.01 -19.92 12.04
CA GLU A 244 -10.79 -21.15 11.86
C GLU A 244 -10.24 -21.92 10.66
N LEU A 245 -9.02 -22.42 10.80
CA LEU A 245 -8.28 -23.07 9.69
C LEU A 245 -8.93 -24.39 9.23
N ASP A 246 -9.78 -24.99 10.08
CA ASP A 246 -10.49 -26.23 9.77
C ASP A 246 -11.72 -26.00 8.87
N GLU A 247 -12.17 -24.75 8.73
CA GLU A 247 -13.32 -24.34 7.91
C GLU A 247 -12.89 -23.55 6.67
N VAL A 248 -11.69 -23.81 6.17
CA VAL A 248 -11.22 -23.14 4.93
C VAL A 248 -12.18 -23.48 3.78
N PRO A 249 -12.81 -22.49 3.13
CA PRO A 249 -13.70 -22.77 2.01
C PRO A 249 -12.94 -23.47 0.88
N ASP A 250 -13.60 -24.43 0.19
CA ASP A 250 -13.02 -25.10 -0.99
C ASP A 250 -12.97 -24.13 -2.19
N VAL A 251 -12.15 -23.09 -2.04
CA VAL A 251 -11.87 -22.12 -3.10
C VAL A 251 -10.54 -22.50 -3.77
N ARG A 252 -10.61 -22.76 -5.05
CA ARG A 252 -9.41 -23.08 -5.87
C ARG A 252 -9.09 -21.89 -6.74
N ILE A 253 -7.86 -21.41 -6.63
CA ILE A 253 -7.31 -20.37 -7.47
C ILE A 253 -6.01 -20.88 -8.11
N ASP A 254 -5.77 -20.48 -9.35
CA ASP A 254 -4.50 -20.78 -10.00
C ASP A 254 -3.41 -19.92 -9.37
N MET A 255 -2.37 -20.58 -8.88
CA MET A 255 -1.26 -19.92 -8.21
C MET A 255 0.06 -20.30 -8.86
N LEU A 256 0.95 -19.34 -8.92
CA LEU A 256 2.33 -19.50 -9.37
C LEU A 256 3.26 -19.64 -8.16
N ARG A 257 4.34 -20.39 -8.31
CA ARG A 257 5.35 -20.47 -7.25
C ARG A 257 6.53 -19.57 -7.58
N CYS A 258 6.73 -18.52 -6.76
CA CYS A 258 7.82 -17.58 -6.90
C CYS A 258 8.63 -17.49 -5.61
N ARG A 259 9.96 -17.68 -5.69
CA ARG A 259 10.88 -17.55 -4.54
C ARG A 259 10.40 -18.31 -3.29
N GLY A 260 9.80 -19.50 -3.49
CA GLY A 260 9.27 -20.33 -2.41
C GLY A 260 7.88 -19.92 -1.88
N LYS A 261 7.29 -18.85 -2.37
CA LYS A 261 5.94 -18.38 -2.02
C LYS A 261 4.94 -18.69 -3.14
N TRP A 262 3.67 -18.85 -2.78
CA TRP A 262 2.58 -18.94 -3.73
C TRP A 262 2.04 -17.53 -4.01
N VAL A 263 1.84 -17.20 -5.28
CA VAL A 263 1.41 -15.88 -5.74
C VAL A 263 0.36 -16.01 -6.85
N SER A 264 -0.54 -15.06 -6.93
CA SER A 264 -1.61 -15.01 -7.94
C SER A 264 -1.16 -14.40 -9.28
N ASP A 265 -0.05 -13.66 -9.30
CA ASP A 265 0.47 -12.96 -10.47
C ASP A 265 2.00 -12.83 -10.40
N GLN A 266 2.64 -12.56 -11.53
CA GLN A 266 4.06 -12.28 -11.63
C GLN A 266 4.30 -11.12 -12.59
N VAL A 267 5.01 -10.10 -12.14
CA VAL A 267 5.36 -8.92 -12.94
C VAL A 267 6.86 -8.77 -13.09
N GLY A 268 7.29 -8.22 -14.23
CA GLY A 268 8.63 -7.66 -14.39
C GLY A 268 8.62 -6.19 -13.98
N LEU A 269 9.50 -5.78 -13.08
CA LEU A 269 9.55 -4.43 -12.52
C LEU A 269 10.74 -3.63 -13.06
N ILE A 270 10.47 -2.47 -13.65
CA ILE A 270 11.46 -1.46 -13.94
C ILE A 270 11.33 -0.37 -12.87
N LEU A 271 12.32 -0.27 -12.00
CA LEU A 271 12.32 0.62 -10.86
C LEU A 271 13.26 1.81 -11.12
N PRO A 272 12.72 2.99 -11.51
CA PRO A 272 13.57 4.17 -11.63
C PRO A 272 14.06 4.59 -10.24
N THR A 273 15.31 5.06 -10.14
CA THR A 273 15.86 5.57 -8.89
C THR A 273 15.66 7.09 -8.74
N SER A 274 15.11 7.72 -9.76
CA SER A 274 14.77 9.15 -9.71
C SER A 274 13.65 9.52 -10.68
N LEU A 275 13.06 10.70 -10.45
CA LEU A 275 12.11 11.32 -11.37
C LEU A 275 12.62 11.33 -12.82
N CYS A 276 13.91 11.65 -13.01
CA CYS A 276 14.50 11.83 -14.34
C CYS A 276 14.54 10.54 -15.15
N SER A 277 14.69 9.37 -14.52
CA SER A 277 14.68 8.07 -15.19
C SER A 277 13.26 7.48 -15.35
N GLY A 278 12.25 8.09 -14.73
CA GLY A 278 10.88 7.57 -14.70
C GLY A 278 10.25 7.38 -16.07
N GLN A 279 10.38 8.38 -16.97
CA GLN A 279 9.81 8.28 -18.31
C GLN A 279 10.51 7.20 -19.16
N VAL A 280 11.82 7.01 -18.99
CA VAL A 280 12.57 5.95 -19.67
C VAL A 280 12.11 4.57 -19.15
N ALA A 281 11.95 4.42 -17.83
CA ALA A 281 11.44 3.20 -17.22
C ALA A 281 10.05 2.82 -17.76
N LYS A 282 9.16 3.81 -17.90
CA LYS A 282 7.84 3.61 -18.48
C LYS A 282 7.91 3.10 -19.92
N LYS A 283 8.72 3.73 -20.77
CA LYS A 283 8.92 3.31 -22.17
C LYS A 283 9.49 1.89 -22.28
N ILE A 284 10.39 1.51 -21.38
CA ILE A 284 10.93 0.13 -21.34
C ILE A 284 9.79 -0.86 -21.05
N ALA A 285 8.96 -0.58 -20.03
CA ALA A 285 7.84 -1.45 -19.68
C ALA A 285 6.84 -1.60 -20.84
N GLU A 286 6.51 -0.50 -21.50
CA GLU A 286 5.61 -0.48 -22.67
C GLU A 286 6.16 -1.38 -23.80
N ARG A 287 7.40 -1.22 -24.19
CA ARG A 287 8.04 -2.01 -25.26
C ARG A 287 8.13 -3.51 -24.93
N LEU A 288 8.46 -3.87 -23.69
CA LEU A 288 8.48 -5.26 -23.25
C LEU A 288 7.09 -5.90 -23.32
N ASN A 289 6.05 -5.15 -22.97
CA ASN A 289 4.67 -5.61 -23.05
C ASN A 289 4.19 -5.78 -24.52
N GLU A 290 4.49 -4.80 -25.38
CA GLU A 290 4.19 -4.87 -26.80
C GLU A 290 4.83 -6.08 -27.46
N ASN A 291 6.07 -6.38 -27.11
CA ASN A 291 6.81 -7.55 -27.62
C ASN A 291 6.42 -8.86 -26.94
N GLY A 292 5.51 -8.88 -25.98
CA GLY A 292 5.03 -10.07 -25.29
C GLY A 292 6.10 -10.82 -24.50
N VAL A 293 7.14 -10.12 -24.03
CA VAL A 293 8.26 -10.70 -23.30
C VAL A 293 7.76 -11.37 -22.01
N GLY A 294 8.31 -12.53 -21.67
CA GLY A 294 8.05 -13.23 -20.40
C GLY A 294 6.71 -13.93 -20.27
N ARG A 295 5.81 -13.86 -21.26
CA ARG A 295 4.50 -14.54 -21.20
C ARG A 295 4.64 -16.06 -21.05
N SER A 296 5.64 -16.65 -21.68
CA SER A 296 5.90 -18.10 -21.59
C SER A 296 6.51 -18.53 -20.25
N SER A 297 7.09 -17.62 -19.49
CA SER A 297 7.69 -17.87 -18.16
C SER A 297 6.81 -17.40 -17.00
N GLY A 298 5.57 -17.03 -17.27
CA GLY A 298 4.58 -16.67 -16.26
C GLY A 298 4.59 -15.19 -15.87
N ILE A 299 5.36 -14.33 -16.56
CA ILE A 299 5.28 -12.88 -16.37
C ILE A 299 4.07 -12.34 -17.11
N SER A 300 3.09 -11.85 -16.37
CA SER A 300 1.85 -11.32 -16.95
C SER A 300 2.05 -10.00 -17.68
N ARG A 301 2.92 -9.16 -17.14
CA ARG A 301 3.24 -7.84 -17.68
C ARG A 301 4.52 -7.26 -17.09
N PHE A 302 5.02 -6.23 -17.74
CA PHE A 302 6.05 -5.34 -17.20
C PHE A 302 5.42 -4.04 -16.73
N THR A 303 5.94 -3.50 -15.63
CA THR A 303 5.49 -2.23 -15.07
C THR A 303 6.65 -1.41 -14.54
N SER A 304 6.44 -0.11 -14.39
CA SER A 304 7.40 0.80 -13.77
C SER A 304 6.74 1.57 -12.63
N LEU A 305 7.49 1.83 -11.57
CA LEU A 305 7.06 2.65 -10.45
C LEU A 305 7.65 4.07 -10.62
N VAL A 306 7.03 4.87 -11.47
CA VAL A 306 7.45 6.26 -11.69
C VAL A 306 7.06 7.10 -10.48
N HIS A 307 8.03 7.81 -9.91
CA HIS A 307 7.88 8.67 -8.73
C HIS A 307 8.67 9.96 -8.88
N THR A 308 8.49 10.89 -7.96
CA THR A 308 9.09 12.24 -8.00
C THR A 308 10.40 12.35 -7.23
N GLU A 309 10.83 11.28 -6.56
CA GLU A 309 11.96 11.28 -5.62
C GLU A 309 13.30 10.97 -6.29
N GLY A 310 14.37 10.96 -5.49
CA GLY A 310 15.71 10.53 -5.87
C GLY A 310 16.72 11.65 -6.01
N CYS A 311 16.40 12.74 -6.70
CA CYS A 311 17.33 13.83 -6.95
C CYS A 311 17.57 14.69 -5.71
N GLY A 312 16.53 14.93 -4.92
CA GLY A 312 16.58 15.82 -3.74
C GLY A 312 16.26 15.10 -2.43
N VAL A 313 16.39 13.78 -2.36
CA VAL A 313 16.19 13.05 -1.13
C VAL A 313 17.19 13.54 -0.07
N GLY A 314 16.69 14.22 0.94
CA GLY A 314 17.48 14.81 1.98
C GLY A 314 16.65 15.06 3.24
N GLY A 315 17.33 15.19 4.37
CA GLY A 315 16.70 15.32 5.67
C GLY A 315 16.68 14.00 6.45
N VAL A 316 16.55 14.14 7.76
CA VAL A 316 16.51 12.98 8.68
C VAL A 316 15.26 12.17 8.41
N GLY A 317 15.40 10.87 8.17
CA GLY A 317 14.30 9.94 7.95
C GLY A 317 13.83 9.79 6.49
N THR A 318 13.92 10.82 5.65
CA THR A 318 13.42 10.77 4.27
C THR A 318 14.15 9.71 3.43
N GLU A 319 15.49 9.63 3.59
CA GLU A 319 16.31 8.64 2.89
C GLU A 319 15.96 7.22 3.32
N ASP A 320 15.68 7.01 4.61
CA ASP A 320 15.29 5.72 5.15
C ASP A 320 13.92 5.27 4.62
N ILE A 321 12.94 6.17 4.58
CA ILE A 321 11.62 5.89 4.00
C ILE A 321 11.76 5.51 2.52
N TYR A 322 12.48 6.31 1.75
CA TYR A 322 12.73 6.05 0.34
C TYR A 322 13.36 4.67 0.13
N THR A 323 14.47 4.42 0.82
CA THR A 323 15.24 3.18 0.70
C THR A 323 14.42 1.96 1.12
N ARG A 324 13.75 2.02 2.27
CA ARG A 324 12.89 0.95 2.77
C ARG A 324 11.78 0.63 1.77
N SER A 325 11.12 1.64 1.22
CA SER A 325 10.06 1.45 0.24
C SER A 325 10.56 0.75 -1.01
N LEU A 326 11.65 1.24 -1.63
CA LEU A 326 12.18 0.62 -2.83
C LEU A 326 12.67 -0.83 -2.61
N ILE A 327 13.34 -1.09 -1.48
CA ILE A 327 13.77 -2.44 -1.11
C ILE A 327 12.57 -3.36 -0.90
N SER A 328 11.50 -2.88 -0.27
CA SER A 328 10.29 -3.65 -0.06
C SER A 328 9.59 -3.99 -1.37
N TYR A 329 9.56 -3.07 -2.35
CA TYR A 329 9.07 -3.38 -3.69
C TYR A 329 9.90 -4.49 -4.37
N LEU A 330 11.22 -4.46 -4.25
CA LEU A 330 12.09 -5.50 -4.81
C LEU A 330 11.87 -6.88 -4.15
N ARG A 331 11.47 -6.90 -2.88
CA ARG A 331 11.12 -8.12 -2.13
C ARG A 331 9.70 -8.61 -2.37
N HIS A 332 8.85 -7.79 -2.98
CA HIS A 332 7.44 -8.11 -3.11
C HIS A 332 7.24 -9.44 -3.85
N PRO A 333 6.41 -10.36 -3.32
CA PRO A 333 6.27 -11.70 -3.90
C PRO A 333 5.71 -11.71 -5.33
N LEU A 334 4.95 -10.70 -5.75
CA LEU A 334 4.48 -10.56 -7.13
C LEU A 334 5.58 -10.12 -8.11
N VAL A 335 6.74 -9.66 -7.64
CA VAL A 335 7.85 -9.25 -8.52
C VAL A 335 8.69 -10.46 -8.89
N HIS A 336 8.58 -10.92 -10.14
CA HIS A 336 9.36 -12.00 -10.69
C HIS A 336 10.84 -11.60 -10.84
N SER A 337 11.08 -10.52 -11.54
CA SER A 337 12.40 -9.95 -11.82
C SER A 337 12.32 -8.43 -11.81
N ALA A 338 13.38 -7.77 -11.39
CA ALA A 338 13.44 -6.31 -11.34
C ALA A 338 14.76 -5.78 -11.90
N LEU A 339 14.66 -4.57 -12.48
CA LEU A 339 15.82 -3.79 -12.94
C LEU A 339 15.71 -2.39 -12.34
N LEU A 340 16.78 -1.91 -11.74
CA LEU A 340 16.90 -0.53 -11.29
C LEU A 340 17.48 0.32 -12.43
N LEU A 341 16.87 1.47 -12.67
CA LEU A 341 17.28 2.39 -13.73
C LEU A 341 17.59 3.76 -13.13
N GLU A 342 18.85 4.12 -13.13
CA GLU A 342 19.26 5.48 -12.75
C GLU A 342 19.33 6.42 -13.94
N HIS A 343 19.20 7.70 -13.67
CA HIS A 343 19.64 8.75 -14.61
C HIS A 343 21.17 8.91 -14.58
N GLY A 344 21.75 8.94 -13.37
CA GLY A 344 23.19 8.93 -13.11
C GLY A 344 23.71 10.15 -12.32
N CYS A 345 22.85 11.13 -11.98
CA CYS A 345 23.22 12.31 -11.19
C CYS A 345 22.37 12.46 -9.91
N GLU A 346 21.44 11.58 -9.66
CA GLU A 346 20.62 11.55 -8.45
C GLU A 346 21.43 11.13 -7.22
N LYS A 347 21.01 11.56 -6.05
CA LYS A 347 21.59 11.10 -4.77
C LYS A 347 21.44 9.60 -4.59
N THR A 348 20.31 9.08 -4.97
CA THR A 348 19.94 7.65 -4.82
C THR A 348 20.32 6.81 -6.05
N HIS A 349 21.50 7.08 -6.62
CA HIS A 349 22.04 6.38 -7.80
C HIS A 349 22.25 4.87 -7.56
N ASN A 350 22.56 4.13 -8.61
CA ASN A 350 22.68 2.68 -8.55
C ASN A 350 23.66 2.15 -7.49
N ASP A 351 24.80 2.80 -7.28
CA ASP A 351 25.76 2.34 -6.26
C ASP A 351 25.24 2.56 -4.84
N PHE A 352 24.52 3.67 -4.60
CA PHE A 352 23.81 3.88 -3.36
C PHE A 352 22.79 2.74 -3.13
N MET A 353 21.95 2.44 -4.10
CA MET A 353 20.95 1.38 -3.99
C MET A 353 21.57 -0.01 -3.83
N ARG A 354 22.70 -0.30 -4.50
CA ARG A 354 23.43 -1.57 -4.29
C ARG A 354 23.89 -1.76 -2.85
N ASN A 355 24.36 -0.69 -2.20
CA ASN A 355 24.74 -0.75 -0.80
C ASN A 355 23.53 -1.02 0.09
N CYS A 356 22.45 -0.27 -0.10
CA CYS A 356 21.22 -0.45 0.67
C CYS A 356 20.62 -1.87 0.51
N ILE A 357 20.64 -2.42 -0.70
CA ILE A 357 20.16 -3.78 -0.99
C ILE A 357 21.04 -4.82 -0.28
N ARG A 358 22.36 -4.63 -0.28
CA ARG A 358 23.32 -5.52 0.42
C ARG A 358 23.12 -5.46 1.93
N ASP A 359 22.97 -4.26 2.47
CA ASP A 359 22.73 -4.04 3.92
C ASP A 359 21.40 -4.67 4.37
N ALA A 360 20.41 -4.70 3.47
CA ALA A 360 19.15 -5.41 3.66
C ALA A 360 19.25 -6.94 3.52
N GLY A 361 20.45 -7.50 3.32
CA GLY A 361 20.70 -8.94 3.19
C GLY A 361 20.20 -9.56 1.89
N MET A 362 20.06 -8.78 0.81
CA MET A 362 19.65 -9.25 -0.50
C MET A 362 20.84 -9.40 -1.44
N ASP A 363 20.72 -10.35 -2.37
CA ASP A 363 21.73 -10.53 -3.42
C ASP A 363 21.58 -9.48 -4.51
N VAL A 364 22.58 -8.60 -4.61
CA VAL A 364 22.64 -7.49 -5.58
C VAL A 364 22.64 -8.00 -7.02
N ASP A 365 23.24 -9.17 -7.29
CA ASP A 365 23.36 -9.75 -8.62
C ASP A 365 22.05 -10.38 -9.10
N SER A 366 21.06 -10.50 -8.24
CA SER A 366 19.71 -10.93 -8.61
C SER A 366 18.94 -9.89 -9.42
N PHE A 367 19.37 -8.62 -9.41
CA PHE A 367 18.72 -7.49 -10.07
C PHE A 367 19.48 -7.04 -11.33
N GLY A 368 18.74 -6.43 -12.25
CA GLY A 368 19.32 -5.67 -13.36
C GLY A 368 19.70 -4.25 -12.94
N TRP A 369 20.72 -3.71 -13.60
CA TRP A 369 21.23 -2.36 -13.32
C TRP A 369 21.49 -1.64 -14.63
N ALA A 370 20.80 -0.52 -14.86
CA ALA A 370 20.99 0.31 -16.05
C ALA A 370 21.16 1.78 -15.66
N SER A 371 21.91 2.52 -16.46
CA SER A 371 22.20 3.94 -16.23
C SER A 371 22.07 4.73 -17.52
N VAL A 372 21.22 5.76 -17.51
CA VAL A 372 21.06 6.60 -18.71
C VAL A 372 22.38 7.28 -19.08
N GLN A 373 23.08 7.84 -18.11
CA GLN A 373 24.33 8.59 -18.38
C GLN A 373 25.53 7.67 -18.63
N MET A 374 25.61 6.55 -17.95
CA MET A 374 26.79 5.67 -18.01
C MET A 374 26.73 4.64 -19.14
N ASP A 375 25.53 4.23 -19.54
CA ASP A 375 25.34 3.22 -20.59
C ASP A 375 25.22 3.81 -22.01
N GLY A 376 25.42 5.12 -22.16
CA GLY A 376 25.41 5.77 -23.47
C GLY A 376 24.09 6.38 -23.91
N GLY A 377 23.29 6.86 -22.94
CA GLY A 377 22.05 7.61 -23.16
C GLY A 377 20.79 6.73 -23.16
N ILE A 378 19.67 7.35 -23.50
CA ILE A 378 18.34 6.74 -23.39
C ILE A 378 18.26 5.44 -24.21
N SER A 379 18.63 5.46 -25.47
CA SER A 379 18.50 4.30 -26.36
C SER A 379 19.35 3.12 -25.92
N ALA A 380 20.57 3.36 -25.45
CA ALA A 380 21.48 2.34 -24.99
C ALA A 380 21.01 1.72 -23.67
N SER A 381 20.58 2.53 -22.70
CA SER A 381 20.03 2.03 -21.42
C SER A 381 18.72 1.26 -21.61
N MET A 382 17.85 1.69 -22.53
CA MET A 382 16.64 0.95 -22.90
C MET A 382 17.00 -0.44 -23.49
N ALA A 383 17.92 -0.47 -24.46
CA ALA A 383 18.37 -1.75 -25.06
C ALA A 383 19.01 -2.68 -24.03
N PHE A 384 19.79 -2.14 -23.10
CA PHE A 384 20.37 -2.91 -22.00
C PHE A 384 19.28 -3.52 -21.10
N ALA A 385 18.31 -2.71 -20.69
CA ALA A 385 17.21 -3.16 -19.84
C ALA A 385 16.35 -4.23 -20.53
N GLU A 386 16.02 -4.04 -21.81
CA GLU A 386 15.30 -5.03 -22.60
C GLU A 386 16.08 -6.35 -22.69
N ASN A 387 17.38 -6.32 -22.99
CA ASN A 387 18.23 -7.51 -23.04
C ASN A 387 18.30 -8.25 -21.69
N TYR A 388 18.32 -7.52 -20.58
CA TYR A 388 18.26 -8.11 -19.25
C TYR A 388 16.97 -8.93 -19.08
N PHE A 389 15.83 -8.37 -19.41
CA PHE A 389 14.55 -9.04 -19.25
C PHE A 389 14.34 -10.17 -20.26
N TYR A 390 14.84 -10.05 -21.49
CA TYR A 390 14.85 -11.17 -22.44
C TYR A 390 15.64 -12.40 -21.93
N LYS A 391 16.70 -12.18 -21.15
CA LYS A 391 17.49 -13.28 -20.55
C LYS A 391 16.85 -13.87 -19.30
N LYS A 392 15.98 -13.12 -18.60
CA LYS A 392 15.30 -13.54 -17.36
C LYS A 392 13.92 -14.15 -17.63
N ALA A 393 13.35 -13.84 -18.77
CA ALA A 393 12.09 -14.37 -19.28
C ALA A 393 12.31 -15.68 -20.05
#